data_f1fed67accd4e3d7c8cdcb78ac3dd9ca
#
_entry.id   f1fed67accd4e3d7c8cdcb78ac3dd9ca
#
_cell.length_a   1.000
_cell.length_b   1.000
_cell.length_c   1.000
_cell.angle_alpha   90.00
_cell.angle_beta   90.00
_cell.angle_gamma   90.00
#
_symmetry.space_group_name_H-M   'P 1'
#
loop_
_entity.id
_entity.type
_entity.pdbx_description
1 polymer ?
#
loop_
_entity_poly.entity_id
_entity_poly.type
_entity_poly.pdbx_seq_one_letter_code
_entity_poly.pdbx_strand_id
1 'polypeptide(L)'
;GVSPTGSCVQMLIQLPILFALYRVIWNVPAYVGSVKNAFMPLVEKILATSGSQEVLSEIAKVNNINFEKLGYAANSIVDTLYKCKPTDWETLAEKFPDFSDLVTKTQGEMDRMNYFLGLNIADSPLNIIRSGLESGAILLVIGALLIPILSGLTQWFSVKLSTAATTPSNNSEGGTMEASMKMMNNVM
;
A
#
# COMPACT_ATOMS: atom_id res chain seq x y z
N GLY A 1 -12.74 40.54 8.20
CA GLY A 1 -11.69 39.79 8.88
C GLY A 1 -11.88 38.31 8.69
N VAL A 2 -11.01 37.66 7.92
CA VAL A 2 -11.00 36.21 7.80
C VAL A 2 -10.28 35.68 9.04
N SER A 3 -11.04 35.00 9.91
CA SER A 3 -10.49 34.43 11.14
C SER A 3 -9.54 33.24 10.80
N PRO A 4 -8.26 33.29 11.17
CA PRO A 4 -7.31 32.19 10.92
C PRO A 4 -7.69 30.91 11.68
N THR A 5 -8.53 31.00 12.70
CA THR A 5 -9.03 29.88 13.49
C THR A 5 -9.99 28.96 12.71
N GLY A 6 -10.71 29.45 11.71
CA GLY A 6 -11.66 28.64 10.93
C GLY A 6 -10.97 27.52 10.14
N SER A 7 -9.79 27.79 9.60
CA SER A 7 -9.00 26.80 8.84
C SER A 7 -8.36 25.73 9.75
N CYS A 8 -7.91 26.11 10.94
CA CYS A 8 -7.31 25.19 11.90
C CYS A 8 -8.33 24.21 12.51
N VAL A 9 -9.56 24.67 12.78
CA VAL A 9 -10.63 23.82 13.31
C VAL A 9 -11.02 22.73 12.31
N GLN A 10 -11.11 23.08 11.02
CA GLN A 10 -11.39 22.12 9.97
C GLN A 10 -10.30 21.04 9.88
N MET A 11 -9.04 21.42 10.02
CA MET A 11 -7.91 20.51 10.01
C MET A 11 -7.92 19.56 11.23
N LEU A 12 -8.28 20.07 12.43
CA LEU A 12 -8.40 19.28 13.65
C LEU A 12 -9.52 18.23 13.58
N ILE A 13 -10.64 18.53 12.92
CA ILE A 13 -11.74 17.58 12.71
C ILE A 13 -11.35 16.52 11.66
N GLN A 14 -10.55 16.90 10.67
CA GLN A 14 -10.10 16.01 9.60
C GLN A 14 -9.08 14.97 10.08
N LEU A 15 -8.22 15.31 11.06
CA LEU A 15 -7.17 14.41 11.54
C LEU A 15 -7.68 13.06 12.07
N PRO A 16 -8.70 12.98 12.94
CA PRO A 16 -9.23 11.70 13.41
C PRO A 16 -9.79 10.84 12.28
N ILE A 17 -10.45 11.48 11.30
CA ILE A 17 -11.02 10.78 10.12
C ILE A 17 -9.89 10.22 9.26
N LEU A 18 -8.83 11.01 9.05
CA LEU A 18 -7.64 10.59 8.30
C LEU A 18 -6.94 9.40 8.98
N PHE A 19 -6.74 9.45 10.30
CA PHE A 19 -6.16 8.35 11.06
C PHE A 19 -7.01 7.08 11.02
N ALA A 20 -8.33 7.21 11.13
CA ALA A 20 -9.24 6.08 10.99
C ALA A 20 -9.15 5.46 9.59
N LEU A 21 -9.11 6.30 8.55
CA LEU A 21 -8.96 5.86 7.16
C LEU A 21 -7.61 5.16 6.93
N TYR A 22 -6.51 5.71 7.44
CA TYR A 22 -5.20 5.06 7.36
C TYR A 22 -5.20 3.69 8.03
N ARG A 23 -5.82 3.57 9.20
CA ARG A 23 -5.91 2.29 9.91
C ARG A 23 -6.68 1.23 9.12
N VAL A 24 -7.74 1.62 8.42
CA VAL A 24 -8.50 0.71 7.54
C VAL A 24 -7.67 0.34 6.33
N ILE A 25 -6.98 1.28 5.68
CA ILE A 25 -6.15 1.03 4.50
C ILE A 25 -4.99 0.07 4.83
N TRP A 26 -4.38 0.18 6.00
CA TRP A 26 -3.28 -0.70 6.40
C TRP A 26 -3.70 -2.14 6.69
N ASN A 27 -4.98 -2.37 6.98
CA ASN A 27 -5.56 -3.69 7.25
C ASN A 27 -6.58 -4.12 6.17
N VAL A 28 -6.49 -3.52 4.98
CA VAL A 28 -7.40 -3.79 3.85
C VAL A 28 -7.54 -5.29 3.54
N PRO A 29 -6.46 -6.12 3.54
CA PRO A 29 -6.58 -7.53 3.21
C PRO A 29 -7.59 -8.28 4.09
N ALA A 30 -7.62 -7.99 5.39
CA ALA A 30 -8.54 -8.64 6.32
C ALA A 30 -10.00 -8.16 6.19
N TYR A 31 -10.24 -6.98 5.58
CA TYR A 31 -11.56 -6.37 5.43
C TYR A 31 -12.17 -6.54 4.04
N VAL A 32 -11.34 -6.75 3.01
CA VAL A 32 -11.83 -7.00 1.64
C VAL A 32 -12.28 -8.45 1.53
N GLY A 33 -13.58 -8.66 1.37
CA GLY A 33 -14.20 -10.00 1.39
C GLY A 33 -13.59 -10.99 0.38
N SER A 34 -13.26 -10.55 -0.82
CA SER A 34 -12.62 -11.40 -1.84
C SER A 34 -11.23 -11.88 -1.41
N VAL A 35 -10.42 -10.98 -0.85
CA VAL A 35 -9.08 -11.31 -0.35
C VAL A 35 -9.22 -12.23 0.87
N LYS A 36 -10.01 -11.84 1.86
CA LYS A 36 -10.22 -12.66 3.06
C LYS A 36 -10.68 -14.07 2.73
N ASN A 37 -11.64 -14.23 1.83
CA ASN A 37 -12.17 -15.54 1.44
C ASN A 37 -11.12 -16.42 0.77
N ALA A 38 -10.19 -15.85 0.01
CA ALA A 38 -9.10 -16.59 -0.60
C ALA A 38 -8.11 -17.15 0.45
N PHE A 39 -7.89 -16.41 1.54
CA PHE A 39 -6.98 -16.81 2.61
C PHE A 39 -7.63 -17.70 3.69
N MET A 40 -8.94 -17.61 3.90
CA MET A 40 -9.63 -18.28 5.01
C MET A 40 -9.37 -19.79 5.09
N PRO A 41 -9.37 -20.58 3.99
CA PRO A 41 -9.10 -22.01 4.06
C PRO A 41 -7.71 -22.33 4.65
N LEU A 42 -6.70 -21.54 4.28
CA LEU A 42 -5.33 -21.66 4.82
C LEU A 42 -5.27 -21.20 6.28
N VAL A 43 -5.92 -20.08 6.61
CA VAL A 43 -5.96 -19.53 7.96
C VAL A 43 -6.61 -20.51 8.95
N GLU A 44 -7.69 -21.17 8.58
CA GLU A 44 -8.36 -22.19 9.41
C GLU A 44 -7.44 -23.38 9.68
N LYS A 45 -6.72 -23.85 8.67
CA LYS A 45 -5.73 -24.91 8.82
C LYS A 45 -4.58 -24.50 9.75
N ILE A 46 -4.05 -23.32 9.57
CA ILE A 46 -2.99 -22.76 10.42
C ILE A 46 -3.46 -22.64 11.86
N LEU A 47 -4.66 -22.12 12.12
CA LEU A 47 -5.21 -22.00 13.47
C LEU A 47 -5.44 -23.36 14.15
N ALA A 48 -5.77 -24.38 13.38
CA ALA A 48 -5.97 -25.76 13.89
C ALA A 48 -4.64 -26.51 14.13
N THR A 49 -3.50 -25.99 13.67
CA THR A 49 -2.22 -26.67 13.75
C THR A 49 -1.42 -26.17 14.96
N SER A 50 -1.02 -27.11 15.83
CA SER A 50 -0.18 -26.79 16.99
C SER A 50 1.20 -26.29 16.53
N GLY A 51 1.73 -25.27 17.20
CA GLY A 51 3.03 -24.66 16.86
C GLY A 51 3.01 -23.66 15.69
N SER A 52 1.88 -23.50 15.03
CA SER A 52 1.74 -22.55 13.90
C SER A 52 1.95 -21.08 14.32
N GLN A 53 1.59 -20.74 15.55
CA GLN A 53 1.78 -19.40 16.08
C GLN A 53 3.25 -18.97 16.12
N GLU A 54 4.15 -19.90 16.47
CA GLU A 54 5.59 -19.64 16.54
C GLU A 54 6.15 -19.34 15.15
N VAL A 55 5.84 -20.18 14.18
CA VAL A 55 6.27 -20.01 12.78
C VAL A 55 5.77 -18.70 12.20
N LEU A 56 4.48 -18.41 12.37
CA LEU A 56 3.90 -17.16 11.87
C LEU A 56 4.40 -15.94 12.63
N SER A 57 4.74 -16.06 13.92
CA SER A 57 5.31 -14.95 14.69
C SER A 57 6.69 -14.55 14.18
N GLU A 58 7.51 -15.50 13.70
CA GLU A 58 8.79 -15.19 13.07
C GLU A 58 8.60 -14.42 11.77
N ILE A 59 7.73 -14.91 10.89
CA ILE A 59 7.38 -14.22 9.62
C ILE A 59 6.77 -12.85 9.88
N ALA A 60 5.87 -12.74 10.85
CA ALA A 60 5.22 -11.50 11.23
C ALA A 60 6.22 -10.45 11.72
N LYS A 61 7.22 -10.83 12.51
CA LYS A 61 8.29 -9.93 13.00
C LYS A 61 9.10 -9.36 11.84
N VAL A 62 9.47 -10.18 10.88
CA VAL A 62 10.20 -9.73 9.68
C VAL A 62 9.39 -8.71 8.88
N ASN A 63 8.06 -8.88 8.85
CA ASN A 63 7.13 -8.02 8.12
C ASN A 63 6.55 -6.86 8.98
N ASN A 64 7.14 -6.58 10.15
CA ASN A 64 6.69 -5.54 11.10
C ASN A 64 5.25 -5.71 11.60
N ILE A 65 4.77 -6.95 11.70
CA ILE A 65 3.47 -7.27 12.27
C ILE A 65 3.69 -7.80 13.69
N ASN A 66 2.97 -7.25 14.65
CA ASN A 66 3.10 -7.64 16.05
C ASN A 66 1.83 -8.33 16.55
N PHE A 67 1.88 -9.66 16.70
CA PHE A 67 0.77 -10.45 17.24
C PHE A 67 0.51 -10.21 18.73
N GLU A 68 1.47 -9.70 19.49
CA GLU A 68 1.25 -9.33 20.88
C GLU A 68 0.23 -8.20 21.02
N LYS A 69 0.23 -7.27 20.05
CA LYS A 69 -0.71 -6.14 19.99
C LYS A 69 -2.02 -6.46 19.27
N LEU A 70 -1.94 -7.27 18.22
CA LEU A 70 -3.07 -7.56 17.33
C LEU A 70 -3.82 -8.83 17.72
N GLY A 71 -3.20 -9.69 18.54
CA GLY A 71 -3.68 -11.03 18.85
C GLY A 71 -3.43 -12.02 17.71
N TYR A 72 -3.31 -13.31 18.05
CA TYR A 72 -3.23 -14.40 17.09
C TYR A 72 -4.64 -14.81 16.66
N ALA A 73 -5.19 -14.08 15.71
CA ALA A 73 -6.56 -14.23 15.22
C ALA A 73 -6.57 -14.30 13.68
N ALA A 74 -7.65 -14.80 13.12
CA ALA A 74 -7.79 -14.98 11.68
C ALA A 74 -7.43 -13.73 10.86
N ASN A 75 -7.89 -12.55 11.28
CA ASN A 75 -7.59 -11.30 10.57
C ASN A 75 -6.10 -10.94 10.60
N SER A 76 -5.44 -11.13 11.75
CA SER A 76 -4.00 -10.86 11.88
C SER A 76 -3.16 -11.83 11.06
N ILE A 77 -3.62 -13.07 10.91
CA ILE A 77 -2.97 -14.08 10.06
C ILE A 77 -3.16 -13.70 8.59
N VAL A 78 -4.36 -13.28 8.16
CA VAL A 78 -4.60 -12.78 6.80
C VAL A 78 -3.65 -11.61 6.47
N ASP A 79 -3.55 -10.63 7.38
CA ASP A 79 -2.66 -9.48 7.19
C ASP A 79 -1.17 -9.90 7.11
N THR A 80 -0.78 -10.93 7.85
CA THR A 80 0.58 -11.49 7.80
C THR A 80 0.83 -12.17 6.47
N LEU A 81 -0.05 -13.08 6.07
CA LEU A 81 0.07 -13.83 4.81
C LEU A 81 0.08 -12.91 3.60
N TYR A 82 -0.73 -11.85 3.62
CA TYR A 82 -0.78 -10.87 2.52
C TYR A 82 0.55 -10.10 2.35
N LYS A 83 1.31 -9.92 3.43
CA LYS A 83 2.62 -9.26 3.41
C LYS A 83 3.79 -10.22 3.22
N CYS A 84 3.55 -11.53 3.14
CA CYS A 84 4.58 -12.53 2.91
C CYS A 84 5.28 -12.31 1.57
N LYS A 85 6.61 -12.42 1.63
CA LYS A 85 7.47 -12.47 0.44
C LYS A 85 7.48 -13.90 -0.13
N PRO A 86 7.95 -14.10 -1.35
CA PRO A 86 8.09 -15.45 -1.94
C PRO A 86 8.83 -16.44 -1.02
N THR A 87 9.91 -15.98 -0.37
CA THR A 87 10.69 -16.79 0.61
C THR A 87 9.89 -17.18 1.85
N ASP A 88 8.98 -16.33 2.29
CA ASP A 88 8.11 -16.62 3.45
C ASP A 88 7.09 -17.72 3.10
N TRP A 89 6.58 -17.71 1.86
CA TRP A 89 5.68 -18.74 1.35
C TRP A 89 6.36 -20.09 1.21
N GLU A 90 7.63 -20.11 0.75
CA GLU A 90 8.47 -21.33 0.71
C GLU A 90 8.65 -21.88 2.14
N THR A 91 9.00 -21.01 3.09
CA THR A 91 9.14 -21.39 4.51
C THR A 91 7.84 -21.96 5.08
N LEU A 92 6.69 -21.37 4.75
CA LEU A 92 5.39 -21.89 5.18
C LEU A 92 5.10 -23.28 4.59
N ALA A 93 5.39 -23.50 3.31
CA ALA A 93 5.20 -24.80 2.66
C ALA A 93 6.10 -25.88 3.26
N GLU A 94 7.35 -25.54 3.60
CA GLU A 94 8.30 -26.46 4.26
C GLU A 94 7.90 -26.80 5.70
N LYS A 95 7.44 -25.80 6.45
CA LYS A 95 7.04 -25.97 7.86
C LYS A 95 5.70 -26.69 8.01
N PHE A 96 4.84 -26.61 7.00
CA PHE A 96 3.52 -27.22 7.00
C PHE A 96 3.32 -28.15 5.80
N PRO A 97 4.05 -29.28 5.74
CA PRO A 97 3.99 -30.21 4.60
C PRO A 97 2.58 -30.81 4.39
N ASP A 98 1.80 -30.98 5.46
CA ASP A 98 0.46 -31.58 5.41
C ASP A 98 -0.55 -30.76 4.59
N PHE A 99 -0.28 -29.47 4.38
CA PHE A 99 -1.12 -28.58 3.59
C PHE A 99 -0.33 -27.60 2.69
N SER A 100 0.86 -28.04 2.27
CA SER A 100 1.72 -27.28 1.35
C SER A 100 1.03 -26.93 0.03
N ASP A 101 0.17 -27.81 -0.48
CA ASP A 101 -0.66 -27.55 -1.67
C ASP A 101 -1.61 -26.36 -1.45
N LEU A 102 -2.18 -26.25 -0.24
CA LEU A 102 -3.05 -25.15 0.12
C LEU A 102 -2.26 -23.84 0.24
N VAL A 103 -1.05 -23.89 0.78
CA VAL A 103 -0.11 -22.76 0.84
C VAL A 103 0.17 -22.23 -0.57
N THR A 104 0.58 -23.12 -1.48
CA THR A 104 0.89 -22.78 -2.87
C THR A 104 -0.32 -22.25 -3.63
N LYS A 105 -1.49 -22.86 -3.41
CA LYS A 105 -2.74 -22.39 -4.01
C LYS A 105 -3.09 -20.98 -3.54
N THR A 106 -3.00 -20.72 -2.24
CA THR A 106 -3.32 -19.40 -1.66
C THR A 106 -2.36 -18.34 -2.16
N GLN A 107 -1.06 -18.66 -2.27
CA GLN A 107 -0.06 -17.79 -2.89
C GLN A 107 -0.44 -17.45 -4.34
N GLY A 108 -0.80 -18.44 -5.13
CA GLY A 108 -1.21 -18.24 -6.54
C GLY A 108 -2.46 -17.38 -6.67
N GLU A 109 -3.43 -17.50 -5.77
CA GLU A 109 -4.61 -16.63 -5.75
C GLU A 109 -4.24 -15.19 -5.37
N MET A 110 -3.34 -15.00 -4.42
CA MET A 110 -2.80 -13.69 -4.06
C MET A 110 -2.06 -13.04 -5.23
N ASP A 111 -1.20 -13.78 -5.89
CA ASP A 111 -0.46 -13.29 -7.06
C ASP A 111 -1.42 -12.86 -8.16
N ARG A 112 -2.46 -13.63 -8.43
CA ARG A 112 -3.50 -13.27 -9.43
C ARG A 112 -4.25 -11.98 -9.06
N MET A 113 -4.52 -11.75 -7.78
CA MET A 113 -5.18 -10.51 -7.33
C MET A 113 -4.26 -9.29 -7.43
N ASN A 114 -2.97 -9.48 -7.25
CA ASN A 114 -1.96 -8.43 -7.30
C ASN A 114 -1.43 -8.14 -8.72
N TYR A 115 -1.73 -9.01 -9.70
CA TYR A 115 -1.30 -8.81 -11.08
C TYR A 115 -2.27 -7.91 -11.84
N PHE A 116 -1.78 -6.78 -12.30
CA PHE A 116 -2.51 -5.85 -13.18
C PHE A 116 -1.63 -5.49 -14.38
N LEU A 117 -2.13 -5.74 -15.59
CA LEU A 117 -1.40 -5.51 -16.85
C LEU A 117 0.01 -6.16 -16.90
N GLY A 118 0.16 -7.31 -16.25
CA GLY A 118 1.44 -8.03 -16.20
C GLY A 118 2.42 -7.51 -15.12
N LEU A 119 2.01 -6.51 -14.33
CA LEU A 119 2.79 -5.96 -13.24
C LEU A 119 2.21 -6.40 -11.90
N ASN A 120 3.05 -6.80 -10.96
CA ASN A 120 2.64 -7.01 -9.58
C ASN A 120 2.53 -5.65 -8.88
N ILE A 121 1.30 -5.18 -8.67
CA ILE A 121 1.01 -3.88 -8.06
C ILE A 121 1.32 -3.83 -6.55
N ALA A 122 1.53 -4.98 -5.92
CA ALA A 122 1.94 -5.07 -4.52
C ALA A 122 3.45 -4.91 -4.34
N ASP A 123 4.23 -4.97 -5.41
CA ASP A 123 5.68 -4.83 -5.37
C ASP A 123 6.13 -3.39 -5.63
N SER A 124 7.33 -3.08 -5.17
CA SER A 124 7.94 -1.76 -5.40
C SER A 124 8.37 -1.61 -6.87
N PRO A 125 8.13 -0.46 -7.51
CA PRO A 125 8.62 -0.19 -8.88
C PRO A 125 10.12 -0.45 -9.04
N LEU A 126 10.93 -0.17 -8.01
CA LEU A 126 12.36 -0.42 -8.01
C LEU A 126 12.71 -1.91 -8.09
N ASN A 127 11.95 -2.75 -7.36
CA ASN A 127 12.15 -4.19 -7.41
C ASN A 127 11.76 -4.76 -8.78
N ILE A 128 10.65 -4.29 -9.34
CA ILE A 128 10.19 -4.69 -10.68
C ILE A 128 11.22 -4.31 -11.75
N ILE A 129 11.82 -3.11 -11.64
CA ILE A 129 12.88 -2.68 -12.55
C ILE A 129 14.12 -3.57 -12.42
N ARG A 130 14.55 -3.88 -11.18
CA ARG A 130 15.71 -4.75 -10.94
C ARG A 130 15.49 -6.15 -11.50
N SER A 131 14.41 -6.80 -11.12
CA SER A 131 14.07 -8.14 -11.59
C SER A 131 13.83 -8.18 -13.10
N GLY A 132 13.23 -7.13 -13.67
CA GLY A 132 13.03 -6.99 -15.09
C GLY A 132 14.35 -6.83 -15.88
N LEU A 133 15.33 -6.12 -15.33
CA LEU A 133 16.66 -6.02 -15.93
C LEU A 133 17.44 -7.34 -15.84
N GLU A 134 17.37 -8.04 -14.70
CA GLU A 134 18.02 -9.32 -14.50
C GLU A 134 17.43 -10.43 -15.39
N SER A 135 16.11 -10.42 -15.58
CA SER A 135 15.40 -11.40 -16.41
C SER A 135 15.31 -11.03 -17.89
N GLY A 136 15.80 -9.84 -18.30
CA GLY A 136 15.68 -9.33 -19.67
C GLY A 136 14.26 -8.93 -20.09
N ALA A 137 13.33 -8.82 -19.14
CA ALA A 137 11.94 -8.45 -19.39
C ALA A 137 11.75 -6.93 -19.54
N ILE A 138 12.26 -6.37 -20.62
CA ILE A 138 12.28 -4.92 -20.90
C ILE A 138 10.89 -4.30 -20.85
N LEU A 139 9.85 -5.04 -21.24
CA LEU A 139 8.47 -4.58 -21.23
C LEU A 139 7.96 -4.29 -19.81
N LEU A 140 8.38 -5.10 -18.83
CA LEU A 140 8.05 -4.89 -17.41
C LEU A 140 8.75 -3.65 -16.85
N VAL A 141 10.00 -3.42 -17.26
CA VAL A 141 10.78 -2.24 -16.87
C VAL A 141 10.12 -0.96 -17.39
N ILE A 142 9.72 -0.96 -18.67
CA ILE A 142 9.00 0.17 -19.30
C ILE A 142 7.67 0.42 -18.56
N GLY A 143 6.89 -0.63 -18.28
CA GLY A 143 5.63 -0.50 -17.54
C GLY A 143 5.82 0.06 -16.14
N ALA A 144 6.83 -0.41 -15.40
CA ALA A 144 7.15 0.08 -14.06
C ALA A 144 7.59 1.55 -14.04
N LEU A 145 8.30 2.02 -15.06
CA LEU A 145 8.71 3.42 -15.23
C LEU A 145 7.56 4.32 -15.69
N LEU A 146 6.64 3.79 -16.50
CA LEU A 146 5.53 4.55 -17.06
C LEU A 146 4.55 5.03 -15.99
N ILE A 147 4.31 4.24 -14.94
CA ILE A 147 3.40 4.59 -13.84
C ILE A 147 3.85 5.87 -13.11
N PRO A 148 5.07 5.98 -12.57
CA PRO A 148 5.52 7.21 -11.90
C PRO A 148 5.66 8.40 -12.85
N ILE A 149 6.03 8.18 -14.11
CA ILE A 149 6.10 9.25 -15.12
C ILE A 149 4.71 9.82 -15.41
N LEU A 150 3.71 8.96 -15.65
CA LEU A 150 2.32 9.38 -15.86
C LEU A 150 1.77 10.12 -14.62
N SER A 151 2.06 9.61 -13.43
CA SER A 151 1.67 10.25 -12.18
C SER A 151 2.27 11.66 -12.05
N GLY A 152 3.57 11.81 -12.32
CA GLY A 152 4.24 13.11 -12.32
C GLY A 152 3.69 14.07 -13.35
N LEU A 153 3.45 13.60 -14.58
CA LEU A 153 2.84 14.40 -15.63
C LEU A 153 1.41 14.87 -15.27
N THR A 154 0.61 13.97 -14.72
CA THR A 154 -0.75 14.30 -14.29
C THR A 154 -0.73 15.34 -13.19
N GLN A 155 0.18 15.20 -12.22
CA GLN A 155 0.35 16.15 -11.13
C GLN A 155 0.79 17.53 -11.66
N TRP A 156 1.79 17.56 -12.54
CA TRP A 156 2.26 18.80 -13.17
C TRP A 156 1.16 19.50 -13.96
N PHE A 157 0.37 18.75 -14.72
CA PHE A 157 -0.74 19.28 -15.49
C PHE A 157 -1.85 19.82 -14.58
N SER A 158 -2.17 19.12 -13.49
CA SER A 158 -3.15 19.55 -12.48
C SER A 158 -2.73 20.85 -11.81
N VAL A 159 -1.46 21.01 -11.43
CA VAL A 159 -0.93 22.24 -10.84
C VAL A 159 -1.00 23.39 -11.85
N LYS A 160 -0.65 23.16 -13.12
CA LYS A 160 -0.72 24.18 -14.16
C LYS A 160 -2.15 24.66 -14.44
N LEU A 161 -3.11 23.74 -14.46
CA LEU A 161 -4.53 24.10 -14.61
C LEU A 161 -5.06 24.86 -13.41
N SER A 162 -4.70 24.47 -12.19
CA SER A 162 -5.10 25.18 -10.96
C SER A 162 -4.55 26.60 -10.91
N THR A 163 -3.30 26.82 -11.30
CA THR A 163 -2.69 28.15 -11.36
C THR A 163 -3.27 29.01 -12.49
N ALA A 164 -3.70 28.41 -13.60
CA ALA A 164 -4.37 29.13 -14.68
C ALA A 164 -5.82 29.54 -14.31
N ALA A 165 -6.50 28.77 -13.47
CA ALA A 165 -7.86 29.05 -13.00
C ALA A 165 -7.90 30.09 -11.87
N THR A 166 -6.83 30.35 -11.16
CA THR A 166 -6.67 31.46 -10.21
C THR A 166 -6.14 32.69 -10.93
N THR A 167 -6.96 33.30 -11.77
CA THR A 167 -6.69 34.66 -12.27
C THR A 167 -6.70 35.61 -11.06
N PRO A 168 -5.66 36.43 -10.85
CA PRO A 168 -5.64 37.35 -9.72
C PRO A 168 -6.75 38.39 -9.89
N SER A 169 -7.78 38.28 -9.06
CA SER A 169 -8.69 39.43 -8.84
C SER A 169 -7.84 40.50 -8.18
N ASN A 170 -7.69 41.62 -8.91
CA ASN A 170 -7.02 42.85 -8.48
C ASN A 170 -7.74 43.41 -7.27
N ASN A 171 -7.41 42.96 -6.05
CA ASN A 171 -7.63 43.72 -4.82
C ASN A 171 -6.63 43.22 -3.74
N SER A 172 -5.72 44.11 -3.50
CA SER A 172 -4.74 44.25 -2.41
C SER A 172 -5.09 43.51 -1.11
N GLU A 173 -4.27 42.50 -0.76
CA GLU A 173 -3.81 42.12 0.57
C GLU A 173 -3.20 40.67 0.64
N GLY A 174 -2.69 40.16 -0.47
CA GLY A 174 -2.18 38.78 -0.59
C GLY A 174 -0.70 38.65 -0.94
N GLY A 175 0.12 39.69 -0.78
CA GLY A 175 1.52 39.69 -1.25
C GLY A 175 2.43 38.58 -0.69
N THR A 176 2.11 38.00 0.46
CA THR A 176 2.91 36.92 1.07
C THR A 176 2.57 35.54 0.53
N MET A 177 1.31 35.30 0.17
CA MET A 177 0.89 33.98 -0.36
C MET A 177 1.28 33.81 -1.83
N GLU A 178 1.24 34.89 -2.61
CA GLU A 178 1.67 34.90 -3.99
C GLU A 178 3.19 34.78 -4.14
N ALA A 179 3.96 35.35 -3.22
CA ALA A 179 5.40 35.20 -3.14
C ALA A 179 5.82 33.77 -2.77
N SER A 180 5.11 33.11 -1.86
CA SER A 180 5.38 31.71 -1.50
C SER A 180 4.98 30.74 -2.61
N MET A 181 3.88 30.99 -3.35
CA MET A 181 3.54 30.21 -4.55
C MET A 181 4.54 30.38 -5.69
N LYS A 182 5.03 31.61 -5.92
CA LYS A 182 6.09 31.87 -6.92
C LYS A 182 7.42 31.23 -6.54
N MET A 183 7.79 31.23 -5.25
CA MET A 183 8.97 30.51 -4.78
C MET A 183 8.84 29.00 -4.99
N MET A 184 7.71 28.41 -4.67
CA MET A 184 7.48 26.98 -4.82
C MET A 184 7.46 26.54 -6.28
N ASN A 185 6.96 27.39 -7.18
CA ASN A 185 6.95 27.11 -8.63
C ASN A 185 8.31 27.30 -9.32
N ASN A 186 9.27 27.98 -8.68
CA ASN A 186 10.61 28.22 -9.22
C ASN A 186 11.65 27.20 -8.70
N VAL A 187 11.28 26.38 -7.70
CA VAL A 187 12.15 25.36 -7.09
C VAL A 187 11.79 23.94 -7.59
N MET A 188 10.65 23.78 -8.26
CA MET A 188 10.28 22.57 -9.00
C MET A 188 10.60 22.73 -10.50
#